data_2e83217bef32f9cc282761d91c88d75e
#
_entry.id   2e83217bef32f9cc282761d91c88d75e
#
_cell.length_a   1.000
_cell.length_b   1.000
_cell.length_c   1.000
_cell.angle_alpha   90.00
_cell.angle_beta   90.00
_cell.angle_gamma   90.00
#
_symmetry.space_group_name_H-M   'P 1'
#
loop_
_entity.id
_entity.type
_entity.pdbx_description
1 polymer ?
#
loop_
_entity_poly.entity_id
_entity_poly.type
_entity_poly.pdbx_seq_one_letter_code
_entity_poly.pdbx_strand_id
1 'polypeptide(L)'
;MAAGMTLTAGAQQLAFPGAEGFGAYAKGGRGGTVVHVTNLNASGAGSLADAVSKPNRIVVFDVGGVIDITGTSITVSSNTYIAGQTAPGEGITIYGGRVICSGASDVIIRYIRMRGGSAVNSKKCTLTLDNCTDLILDHCSISWGPWDNVHIANANNVTWQNCIISEGILPQRFGAITDGTRNWTVSHCLWANNKSRNPKMKCSIQYYNNVCYNYAMGIIGGHSAADNYQDVMNNYFITGPSSGSSNKYFDQWTETDHLYSTGNYTDGNNDGTLNGTLITDYNGATPMQQPNLKCNAPMNLETAEEAYYSVVDHVGASIVRDVHDRRIISQLTSLGTEGAYIESEQDVGGI
;
A
#
# COMPACT_ATOMS: atom_id res chain seq x y z
N MET A 1 -34.60 -2.19 44.63
CA MET A 1 -33.31 -1.70 44.10
C MET A 1 -32.97 -2.47 42.85
N ALA A 2 -33.11 -1.88 41.67
CA ALA A 2 -32.73 -2.50 40.44
C ALA A 2 -31.25 -2.18 40.19
N ALA A 3 -30.40 -3.18 40.20
CA ALA A 3 -29.00 -3.05 39.83
C ALA A 3 -28.91 -2.84 38.31
N GLY A 4 -28.57 -1.61 37.89
CA GLY A 4 -28.29 -1.33 36.50
C GLY A 4 -27.01 -2.04 36.07
N MET A 5 -27.11 -2.99 35.15
CA MET A 5 -25.99 -3.53 34.44
C MET A 5 -25.45 -2.42 33.48
N THR A 6 -24.34 -1.80 33.86
CA THR A 6 -23.54 -1.01 32.92
C THR A 6 -22.91 -2.00 31.95
N LEU A 7 -23.46 -2.06 30.72
CA LEU A 7 -22.76 -2.65 29.57
C LEU A 7 -21.51 -1.80 29.30
N THR A 8 -20.35 -2.25 29.75
CA THR A 8 -19.08 -1.73 29.22
C THR A 8 -19.05 -2.06 27.74
N ALA A 9 -19.07 -1.04 26.88
CA ALA A 9 -18.78 -1.22 25.47
C ALA A 9 -17.40 -1.90 25.39
N GLY A 10 -17.35 -3.16 24.98
CA GLY A 10 -16.11 -3.88 24.81
C GLY A 10 -15.22 -3.13 23.83
N ALA A 11 -13.93 -2.96 24.15
CA ALA A 11 -12.98 -2.35 23.24
C ALA A 11 -13.05 -3.08 21.87
N GLN A 12 -13.13 -2.30 20.79
CA GLN A 12 -13.20 -2.89 19.44
C GLN A 12 -11.91 -3.69 19.18
N GLN A 13 -12.05 -4.93 18.72
CA GLN A 13 -10.92 -5.83 18.51
C GLN A 13 -10.17 -5.47 17.23
N LEU A 14 -8.86 -5.32 17.34
CA LEU A 14 -7.99 -5.12 16.17
C LEU A 14 -8.04 -6.30 15.20
N ALA A 15 -7.79 -6.03 13.94
CA ALA A 15 -7.68 -7.03 12.87
C ALA A 15 -6.64 -8.11 13.20
N PHE A 16 -5.52 -7.67 13.73
CA PHE A 16 -4.42 -8.48 14.27
C PHE A 16 -3.56 -7.62 15.20
N PRO A 17 -2.69 -8.20 16.05
CA PRO A 17 -1.73 -7.43 16.86
C PRO A 17 -0.82 -6.58 15.96
N GLY A 18 -0.75 -5.26 16.22
CA GLY A 18 0.01 -4.32 15.41
C GLY A 18 -0.77 -3.71 14.23
N ALA A 19 -2.07 -3.97 14.09
CA ALA A 19 -2.89 -3.25 13.12
C ALA A 19 -3.07 -1.79 13.54
N GLU A 20 -2.87 -0.87 12.59
CA GLU A 20 -2.89 0.58 12.79
C GLU A 20 -3.92 1.28 11.88
N GLY A 21 -4.20 2.54 12.19
CA GLY A 21 -4.97 3.41 11.34
C GLY A 21 -6.44 3.05 11.20
N PHE A 22 -7.08 3.66 10.21
CA PHE A 22 -8.54 3.57 10.06
C PHE A 22 -9.05 2.17 9.72
N GLY A 23 -8.27 1.35 9.03
CA GLY A 23 -8.60 -0.04 8.69
C GLY A 23 -8.28 -1.06 9.80
N ALA A 24 -7.73 -0.62 10.93
CA ALA A 24 -7.23 -1.49 12.00
C ALA A 24 -8.27 -2.41 12.62
N TYR A 25 -9.56 -2.10 12.45
CA TYR A 25 -10.66 -2.87 13.02
C TYR A 25 -11.38 -3.76 12.01
N ALA A 26 -10.84 -3.93 10.79
CA ALA A 26 -11.37 -4.88 9.81
C ALA A 26 -11.49 -6.27 10.44
N LYS A 27 -12.65 -6.89 10.28
CA LYS A 27 -12.94 -8.20 10.91
C LYS A 27 -12.35 -9.37 10.13
N GLY A 28 -12.17 -9.17 8.81
CA GLY A 28 -11.79 -10.26 7.93
C GLY A 28 -12.81 -11.40 8.02
N GLY A 29 -12.32 -12.61 7.92
CA GLY A 29 -13.14 -13.83 8.05
C GLY A 29 -13.41 -14.28 9.49
N ARG A 30 -13.25 -13.42 10.50
CA ARG A 30 -13.36 -13.80 11.92
C ARG A 30 -14.70 -14.45 12.23
N GLY A 31 -14.66 -15.66 12.82
CA GLY A 31 -15.85 -16.47 13.09
C GLY A 31 -16.38 -17.24 11.88
N GLY A 32 -15.75 -17.09 10.72
CA GLY A 32 -16.11 -17.82 9.49
C GLY A 32 -15.34 -19.13 9.33
N THR A 33 -15.37 -19.65 8.10
CA THR A 33 -14.75 -20.94 7.75
C THR A 33 -13.29 -20.77 7.39
N VAL A 34 -12.41 -21.61 7.93
CA VAL A 34 -11.04 -21.74 7.46
C VAL A 34 -11.05 -22.54 6.16
N VAL A 35 -10.45 -21.96 5.11
CA VAL A 35 -10.35 -22.55 3.77
C VAL A 35 -8.90 -22.66 3.36
N HIS A 36 -8.48 -23.84 2.91
CA HIS A 36 -7.12 -24.14 2.50
C HIS A 36 -6.94 -23.95 1.00
N VAL A 37 -5.92 -23.18 0.61
CA VAL A 37 -5.43 -23.13 -0.76
C VAL A 37 -4.41 -24.26 -0.92
N THR A 38 -4.78 -25.27 -1.71
CA THR A 38 -4.02 -26.52 -1.85
C THR A 38 -3.31 -26.67 -3.18
N ASN A 39 -3.51 -25.72 -4.11
CA ASN A 39 -2.82 -25.69 -5.40
C ASN A 39 -2.62 -24.24 -5.89
N LEU A 40 -1.75 -24.07 -6.88
CA LEU A 40 -1.39 -22.79 -7.48
C LEU A 40 -2.16 -22.49 -8.78
N ASN A 41 -3.24 -23.21 -9.05
CA ASN A 41 -4.05 -23.01 -10.26
C ASN A 41 -4.73 -21.64 -10.25
N ALA A 42 -4.92 -21.06 -11.43
CA ALA A 42 -5.62 -19.78 -11.60
C ALA A 42 -7.09 -19.83 -11.12
N SER A 43 -7.72 -21.02 -11.17
CA SER A 43 -9.12 -21.22 -10.80
C SER A 43 -9.39 -22.69 -10.47
N GLY A 44 -10.62 -22.99 -10.04
CA GLY A 44 -11.08 -24.35 -9.70
C GLY A 44 -10.89 -24.68 -8.22
N ALA A 45 -11.32 -25.88 -7.84
CA ALA A 45 -11.31 -26.32 -6.46
C ALA A 45 -9.90 -26.29 -5.85
N GLY A 46 -9.80 -25.73 -4.64
CA GLY A 46 -8.53 -25.61 -3.90
C GLY A 46 -7.63 -24.47 -4.38
N SER A 47 -8.02 -23.67 -5.37
CA SER A 47 -7.30 -22.46 -5.78
C SER A 47 -7.60 -21.27 -4.88
N LEU A 48 -6.75 -20.24 -4.93
CA LEU A 48 -7.03 -18.97 -4.24
C LEU A 48 -8.32 -18.33 -4.75
N ALA A 49 -8.57 -18.35 -6.06
CA ALA A 49 -9.80 -17.81 -6.65
C ALA A 49 -11.06 -18.46 -6.07
N ASP A 50 -11.10 -19.78 -5.89
CA ASP A 50 -12.19 -20.48 -5.22
C ASP A 50 -12.26 -20.09 -3.72
N ALA A 51 -11.14 -20.05 -3.05
CA ALA A 51 -11.06 -19.75 -1.62
C ALA A 51 -11.63 -18.36 -1.27
N VAL A 52 -11.45 -17.33 -2.11
CA VAL A 52 -11.92 -15.95 -1.87
C VAL A 52 -13.27 -15.64 -2.54
N SER A 53 -13.86 -16.58 -3.26
CA SER A 53 -15.11 -16.39 -4.04
C SER A 53 -16.37 -16.24 -3.19
N LYS A 54 -16.32 -16.60 -1.91
CA LYS A 54 -17.43 -16.53 -0.97
C LYS A 54 -17.03 -15.80 0.30
N PRO A 55 -17.96 -15.07 0.93
CA PRO A 55 -17.66 -14.33 2.16
C PRO A 55 -17.47 -15.24 3.39
N ASN A 56 -17.06 -14.62 4.49
CA ASN A 56 -16.86 -15.24 5.81
C ASN A 56 -15.80 -16.35 5.79
N ARG A 57 -14.62 -16.07 5.23
CA ARG A 57 -13.53 -17.02 5.10
C ARG A 57 -12.22 -16.52 5.69
N ILE A 58 -11.50 -17.42 6.34
CA ILE A 58 -10.08 -17.29 6.67
C ILE A 58 -9.33 -18.19 5.69
N VAL A 59 -8.60 -17.58 4.76
CA VAL A 59 -7.88 -18.28 3.70
C VAL A 59 -6.44 -18.51 4.15
N VAL A 60 -6.05 -19.77 4.26
CA VAL A 60 -4.70 -20.23 4.62
C VAL A 60 -4.11 -21.05 3.47
N PHE A 61 -2.78 -21.14 3.40
CA PHE A 61 -2.09 -21.74 2.28
C PHE A 61 -1.30 -22.99 2.72
N ASP A 62 -1.56 -24.12 2.08
CA ASP A 62 -0.77 -25.36 2.21
C ASP A 62 0.35 -25.42 1.16
N VAL A 63 0.36 -24.48 0.21
CA VAL A 63 1.32 -24.37 -0.88
C VAL A 63 1.94 -22.98 -0.92
N GLY A 64 3.15 -22.88 -1.45
CA GLY A 64 3.82 -21.62 -1.77
C GLY A 64 4.28 -21.60 -3.21
N GLY A 65 4.36 -20.41 -3.81
CA GLY A 65 4.79 -20.24 -5.20
C GLY A 65 3.98 -19.18 -5.95
N VAL A 66 4.02 -19.26 -7.27
CA VAL A 66 3.37 -18.32 -8.18
C VAL A 66 2.00 -18.85 -8.61
N ILE A 67 0.96 -18.05 -8.41
CA ILE A 67 -0.38 -18.27 -8.97
C ILE A 67 -0.46 -17.40 -10.23
N ASP A 68 -0.27 -18.00 -11.40
CA ASP A 68 -0.39 -17.30 -12.68
C ASP A 68 -1.86 -17.17 -13.07
N ILE A 69 -2.36 -15.93 -13.07
CA ILE A 69 -3.72 -15.57 -13.46
C ILE A 69 -3.75 -14.73 -14.74
N THR A 70 -2.76 -14.90 -15.61
CA THR A 70 -2.65 -14.17 -16.89
C THR A 70 -3.96 -14.24 -17.68
N GLY A 71 -4.45 -13.08 -18.08
CA GLY A 71 -5.71 -12.94 -18.83
C GLY A 71 -7.00 -13.00 -17.99
N THR A 72 -6.90 -13.11 -16.66
CA THR A 72 -8.06 -13.14 -15.77
C THR A 72 -7.87 -12.25 -14.54
N SER A 73 -8.73 -12.36 -13.55
CA SER A 73 -8.66 -11.63 -12.29
C SER A 73 -9.21 -12.46 -11.13
N ILE A 74 -8.74 -12.16 -9.93
CA ILE A 74 -9.29 -12.69 -8.68
C ILE A 74 -10.13 -11.60 -8.02
N THR A 75 -11.40 -11.88 -7.73
CA THR A 75 -12.29 -10.99 -6.98
C THR A 75 -12.46 -11.51 -5.56
N VAL A 76 -12.16 -10.66 -4.59
CA VAL A 76 -12.21 -10.99 -3.15
C VAL A 76 -13.59 -10.62 -2.60
N SER A 77 -14.26 -11.58 -1.96
CA SER A 77 -15.53 -11.35 -1.28
C SER A 77 -15.36 -10.64 0.07
N SER A 78 -16.41 -10.00 0.56
CA SER A 78 -16.46 -9.38 1.90
C SER A 78 -16.21 -10.39 3.02
N ASN A 79 -15.81 -9.89 4.19
CA ASN A 79 -15.53 -10.71 5.38
C ASN A 79 -14.49 -11.82 5.07
N THR A 80 -13.37 -11.43 4.46
CA THR A 80 -12.31 -12.35 4.05
C THR A 80 -10.98 -11.96 4.66
N TYR A 81 -10.28 -12.93 5.24
CA TYR A 81 -8.89 -12.80 5.64
C TYR A 81 -8.01 -13.69 4.77
N ILE A 82 -7.12 -13.08 3.98
CA ILE A 82 -6.11 -13.80 3.20
C ILE A 82 -4.81 -13.79 4.02
N ALA A 83 -4.49 -14.94 4.61
CA ALA A 83 -3.38 -15.12 5.54
C ALA A 83 -2.14 -15.64 4.81
N GLY A 84 -1.49 -14.81 3.98
CA GLY A 84 -0.32 -15.18 3.19
C GLY A 84 0.88 -15.64 4.02
N GLN A 85 0.97 -15.23 5.28
CA GLN A 85 2.01 -15.67 6.22
C GLN A 85 1.96 -17.17 6.56
N THR A 86 0.90 -17.88 6.19
CA THR A 86 0.80 -19.33 6.37
C THR A 86 1.43 -20.13 5.24
N ALA A 87 1.72 -19.49 4.10
CA ALA A 87 2.28 -20.14 2.95
C ALA A 87 3.73 -20.61 3.20
N PRO A 88 4.09 -21.83 2.80
CA PRO A 88 5.46 -22.31 2.90
C PRO A 88 6.41 -21.63 1.88
N GLY A 89 7.71 -21.81 2.07
CA GLY A 89 8.77 -21.35 1.16
C GLY A 89 8.82 -19.81 1.07
N GLU A 90 8.86 -19.28 -0.13
CA GLU A 90 8.88 -17.83 -0.38
C GLU A 90 7.49 -17.19 -0.31
N GLY A 91 6.45 -17.93 0.13
CA GLY A 91 5.08 -17.38 0.21
C GLY A 91 4.33 -17.41 -1.12
N ILE A 92 3.35 -16.52 -1.29
CA ILE A 92 2.48 -16.47 -2.48
C ILE A 92 2.74 -15.22 -3.30
N THR A 93 2.91 -15.42 -4.60
CA THR A 93 2.89 -14.37 -5.62
C THR A 93 1.72 -14.60 -6.58
N ILE A 94 0.83 -13.61 -6.72
CA ILE A 94 -0.22 -13.59 -7.75
C ILE A 94 0.34 -12.80 -8.93
N TYR A 95 0.40 -13.40 -10.12
CA TYR A 95 1.03 -12.82 -11.29
C TYR A 95 0.11 -12.77 -12.52
N GLY A 96 0.37 -11.79 -13.39
CA GLY A 96 -0.17 -11.71 -14.76
C GLY A 96 -1.61 -11.20 -14.87
N GLY A 97 -2.26 -10.91 -13.75
CA GLY A 97 -3.64 -10.44 -13.72
C GLY A 97 -3.91 -9.45 -12.60
N ARG A 98 -5.18 -9.28 -12.26
CA ARG A 98 -5.65 -8.27 -11.32
C ARG A 98 -6.27 -8.88 -10.06
N VAL A 99 -6.04 -8.24 -8.93
CA VAL A 99 -6.78 -8.52 -7.69
C VAL A 99 -7.81 -7.41 -7.47
N ILE A 100 -9.06 -7.76 -7.20
CA ILE A 100 -10.19 -6.83 -7.11
C ILE A 100 -10.89 -7.04 -5.79
N CYS A 101 -10.92 -5.99 -4.96
CA CYS A 101 -11.70 -5.93 -3.72
C CYS A 101 -12.83 -4.89 -3.81
N SER A 102 -13.21 -4.47 -5.02
CA SER A 102 -14.21 -3.41 -5.22
C SER A 102 -15.56 -3.79 -4.61
N GLY A 103 -16.09 -2.89 -3.76
CA GLY A 103 -17.34 -3.10 -3.04
C GLY A 103 -17.26 -4.08 -1.87
N ALA A 104 -16.09 -4.67 -1.61
CA ALA A 104 -15.90 -5.56 -0.46
C ALA A 104 -15.76 -4.79 0.85
N SER A 105 -16.23 -5.39 1.93
CA SER A 105 -16.09 -4.88 3.29
C SER A 105 -15.46 -5.92 4.21
N ASP A 106 -14.81 -5.44 5.28
CA ASP A 106 -14.16 -6.30 6.27
C ASP A 106 -13.15 -7.27 5.62
N VAL A 107 -12.12 -6.71 4.97
CA VAL A 107 -11.09 -7.51 4.27
C VAL A 107 -9.73 -7.30 4.93
N ILE A 108 -9.02 -8.38 5.19
CA ILE A 108 -7.63 -8.40 5.67
C ILE A 108 -6.79 -9.15 4.65
N ILE A 109 -5.72 -8.53 4.14
CA ILE A 109 -4.75 -9.19 3.24
C ILE A 109 -3.35 -8.99 3.82
N ARG A 110 -2.66 -10.09 4.09
CA ARG A 110 -1.31 -10.04 4.67
C ARG A 110 -0.34 -10.95 3.94
N TYR A 111 0.89 -10.46 3.75
CA TYR A 111 2.02 -11.21 3.19
C TYR A 111 1.76 -11.81 1.80
N ILE A 112 1.05 -11.09 0.94
CA ILE A 112 0.77 -11.47 -0.46
C ILE A 112 1.51 -10.53 -1.40
N ARG A 113 2.17 -11.09 -2.43
CA ARG A 113 2.70 -10.33 -3.55
C ARG A 113 1.68 -10.34 -4.69
N MET A 114 1.40 -9.16 -5.22
CA MET A 114 0.51 -8.94 -6.36
C MET A 114 1.32 -8.25 -7.46
N ARG A 115 1.64 -8.96 -8.52
CA ARG A 115 2.48 -8.50 -9.63
C ARG A 115 1.68 -8.56 -10.93
N GLY A 116 1.24 -7.37 -11.43
CA GLY A 116 0.39 -7.28 -12.61
C GLY A 116 1.07 -7.81 -13.87
N GLY A 117 2.04 -7.06 -14.35
CA GLY A 117 2.75 -7.36 -15.59
C GLY A 117 2.06 -6.84 -16.85
N SER A 118 2.74 -6.93 -17.97
CA SER A 118 2.34 -6.39 -19.29
C SER A 118 1.08 -7.07 -19.88
N ALA A 119 0.69 -8.24 -19.35
CA ALA A 119 -0.55 -8.90 -19.72
C ALA A 119 -1.81 -8.19 -19.15
N VAL A 120 -1.68 -7.37 -18.13
CA VAL A 120 -2.78 -6.54 -17.61
C VAL A 120 -3.12 -5.45 -18.62
N ASN A 121 -4.41 -5.24 -18.86
CA ASN A 121 -4.87 -4.17 -19.75
C ASN A 121 -4.29 -2.81 -19.32
N SER A 122 -3.71 -2.05 -20.26
CA SER A 122 -3.00 -0.78 -20.04
C SER A 122 -3.83 0.35 -19.40
N LYS A 123 -5.14 0.17 -19.25
CA LYS A 123 -6.05 1.08 -18.54
C LYS A 123 -6.53 0.52 -17.19
N LYS A 124 -5.84 -0.49 -16.65
CA LYS A 124 -6.19 -1.17 -15.41
C LYS A 124 -4.98 -1.23 -14.47
N CYS A 125 -5.26 -1.42 -13.18
CA CYS A 125 -4.27 -1.52 -12.12
C CYS A 125 -4.09 -2.97 -11.68
N THR A 126 -2.97 -3.27 -11.03
CA THR A 126 -2.73 -4.59 -10.42
C THR A 126 -3.73 -4.88 -9.30
N LEU A 127 -3.99 -3.89 -8.43
CA LEU A 127 -4.96 -3.99 -7.34
C LEU A 127 -6.02 -2.89 -7.47
N THR A 128 -7.29 -3.24 -7.27
CA THR A 128 -8.42 -2.29 -7.29
C THR A 128 -9.24 -2.41 -6.00
N LEU A 129 -9.44 -1.27 -5.30
CA LEU A 129 -10.06 -1.16 -3.99
C LEU A 129 -11.25 -0.17 -3.99
N ASP A 130 -11.95 -0.03 -5.11
CA ASP A 130 -13.02 0.96 -5.25
C ASP A 130 -14.23 0.60 -4.39
N ASN A 131 -14.80 1.58 -3.69
CA ASN A 131 -15.97 1.44 -2.83
C ASN A 131 -15.81 0.37 -1.72
N CYS A 132 -14.58 0.00 -1.36
CA CYS A 132 -14.36 -0.91 -0.24
C CYS A 132 -14.47 -0.18 1.11
N THR A 133 -14.77 -0.91 2.18
CA THR A 133 -14.82 -0.39 3.54
C THR A 133 -14.18 -1.36 4.52
N ASP A 134 -13.58 -0.82 5.60
CA ASP A 134 -12.96 -1.62 6.67
C ASP A 134 -11.97 -2.65 6.10
N LEU A 135 -10.93 -2.14 5.43
CA LEU A 135 -9.93 -2.96 4.75
C LEU A 135 -8.52 -2.65 5.25
N ILE A 136 -7.72 -3.67 5.47
CA ILE A 136 -6.30 -3.51 5.79
C ILE A 136 -5.42 -4.39 4.90
N LEU A 137 -4.42 -3.76 4.29
CA LEU A 137 -3.27 -4.42 3.66
C LEU A 137 -2.08 -4.32 4.60
N ASP A 138 -1.43 -5.43 4.88
CA ASP A 138 -0.27 -5.47 5.75
C ASP A 138 0.81 -6.40 5.18
N HIS A 139 2.05 -5.89 5.10
CA HIS A 139 3.18 -6.64 4.54
C HIS A 139 2.91 -7.22 3.14
N CYS A 140 2.25 -6.46 2.27
CA CYS A 140 2.01 -6.84 0.88
C CYS A 140 3.00 -6.15 -0.05
N SER A 141 3.31 -6.78 -1.20
CA SER A 141 4.08 -6.16 -2.27
C SER A 141 3.20 -6.04 -3.52
N ILE A 142 3.03 -4.84 -4.05
CA ILE A 142 2.19 -4.56 -5.21
C ILE A 142 3.04 -3.88 -6.29
N SER A 143 3.09 -4.46 -7.48
CA SER A 143 3.96 -3.95 -8.55
C SER A 143 3.44 -4.27 -9.95
N TRP A 144 4.13 -3.67 -10.95
CA TRP A 144 3.98 -3.94 -12.38
C TRP A 144 2.59 -3.63 -12.93
N GLY A 145 1.95 -2.61 -12.35
CA GLY A 145 0.69 -2.07 -12.88
C GLY A 145 0.94 -1.18 -14.09
N PRO A 146 0.27 -1.40 -15.23
CA PRO A 146 0.49 -0.58 -16.42
C PRO A 146 -0.22 0.79 -16.37
N TRP A 147 -1.26 0.94 -15.56
CA TRP A 147 -1.91 2.24 -15.30
C TRP A 147 -1.36 2.85 -14.01
N ASP A 148 -1.82 2.41 -12.88
CA ASP A 148 -1.22 2.56 -11.56
C ASP A 148 -1.02 1.15 -10.98
N ASN A 149 -0.16 0.99 -9.99
CA ASN A 149 -0.13 -0.29 -9.26
C ASN A 149 -1.44 -0.50 -8.52
N VAL A 150 -1.98 0.55 -7.89
CA VAL A 150 -3.24 0.48 -7.13
C VAL A 150 -4.19 1.60 -7.52
N HIS A 151 -5.47 1.26 -7.68
CA HIS A 151 -6.59 2.20 -7.78
C HIS A 151 -7.49 2.04 -6.57
N ILE A 152 -7.78 3.17 -5.88
CA ILE A 152 -8.69 3.20 -4.74
C ILE A 152 -9.58 4.44 -4.84
N ALA A 153 -10.89 4.26 -4.97
CA ALA A 153 -11.85 5.36 -5.06
C ALA A 153 -13.06 5.12 -4.18
N ASN A 154 -13.58 6.19 -3.56
CA ASN A 154 -14.76 6.17 -2.70
C ASN A 154 -14.70 5.10 -1.59
N ALA A 155 -13.51 4.70 -1.18
CA ALA A 155 -13.30 3.76 -0.09
C ALA A 155 -13.41 4.46 1.27
N ASN A 156 -13.58 3.69 2.34
CA ASN A 156 -13.66 4.23 3.70
C ASN A 156 -13.06 3.28 4.72
N ASN A 157 -12.40 3.80 5.75
CA ASN A 157 -11.72 3.03 6.79
C ASN A 157 -10.71 2.03 6.21
N VAL A 158 -9.71 2.53 5.52
CA VAL A 158 -8.68 1.70 4.87
C VAL A 158 -7.32 1.96 5.50
N THR A 159 -6.52 0.93 5.66
CA THR A 159 -5.10 1.04 6.03
C THR A 159 -4.23 0.23 5.08
N TRP A 160 -3.14 0.84 4.64
CA TRP A 160 -1.99 0.14 4.07
C TRP A 160 -0.81 0.37 4.99
N GLN A 161 -0.28 -0.72 5.55
CA GLN A 161 0.88 -0.66 6.43
C GLN A 161 1.94 -1.67 6.01
N ASN A 162 3.20 -1.31 6.17
CA ASN A 162 4.35 -2.16 5.86
C ASN A 162 4.33 -2.75 4.44
N CYS A 163 3.78 -2.03 3.45
CA CYS A 163 3.65 -2.52 2.08
C CYS A 163 4.76 -1.96 1.17
N ILE A 164 5.12 -2.72 0.13
CA ILE A 164 5.91 -2.23 -1.00
C ILE A 164 4.94 -1.91 -2.15
N ILE A 165 4.97 -0.70 -2.67
CA ILE A 165 4.30 -0.28 -3.89
C ILE A 165 5.38 0.17 -4.88
N SER A 166 5.70 -0.65 -5.87
CA SER A 166 6.88 -0.39 -6.69
C SER A 166 6.70 -0.69 -8.17
N GLU A 167 7.56 -0.07 -8.96
CA GLU A 167 7.75 -0.44 -10.36
C GLU A 167 6.46 -0.51 -11.18
N GLY A 168 5.69 0.57 -11.18
CA GLY A 168 4.67 0.74 -12.22
C GLY A 168 5.34 0.64 -13.60
N ILE A 169 4.69 -0.05 -14.57
CA ILE A 169 5.23 -0.25 -15.91
C ILE A 169 4.58 0.68 -16.95
N LEU A 170 5.04 0.63 -18.18
CA LEU A 170 4.42 1.39 -19.27
C LEU A 170 2.93 1.04 -19.43
N PRO A 171 2.10 2.03 -19.83
CA PRO A 171 2.46 3.38 -20.30
C PRO A 171 2.65 4.42 -19.20
N GLN A 172 2.24 4.19 -17.95
CA GLN A 172 2.18 5.24 -16.92
C GLN A 172 3.37 5.25 -15.96
N ARG A 173 3.76 4.08 -15.43
CA ARG A 173 4.80 3.94 -14.38
C ARG A 173 4.42 4.63 -13.07
N PHE A 174 3.17 4.47 -12.61
CA PHE A 174 2.63 5.16 -11.45
C PHE A 174 2.37 4.22 -10.26
N GLY A 175 2.47 4.78 -9.04
CA GLY A 175 2.20 4.06 -7.79
C GLY A 175 0.70 3.84 -7.55
N ALA A 176 0.00 4.82 -7.04
CA ALA A 176 -1.43 4.71 -6.74
C ALA A 176 -2.20 6.00 -6.99
N ILE A 177 -3.47 5.89 -7.35
CA ILE A 177 -4.40 7.02 -7.43
C ILE A 177 -5.61 6.76 -6.56
N THR A 178 -6.04 7.80 -5.86
CA THR A 178 -7.30 7.82 -5.11
C THR A 178 -8.17 9.00 -5.51
N ASP A 179 -9.48 8.81 -5.40
CA ASP A 179 -10.48 9.88 -5.52
C ASP A 179 -11.62 9.60 -4.54
N GLY A 180 -12.01 10.60 -3.74
CA GLY A 180 -13.14 10.51 -2.83
C GLY A 180 -13.03 9.50 -1.68
N THR A 181 -11.88 8.88 -1.47
CA THR A 181 -11.60 7.99 -0.34
C THR A 181 -11.58 8.78 0.96
N ARG A 182 -12.09 8.20 2.04
CA ARG A 182 -12.14 8.81 3.37
C ARG A 182 -11.56 7.87 4.41
N ASN A 183 -10.99 8.45 5.49
CA ASN A 183 -10.41 7.65 6.56
C ASN A 183 -9.40 6.62 5.99
N TRP A 184 -8.40 7.12 5.29
CA TRP A 184 -7.34 6.29 4.73
C TRP A 184 -6.04 6.54 5.48
N THR A 185 -5.40 5.48 5.93
CA THR A 185 -4.07 5.51 6.53
C THR A 185 -3.08 4.79 5.63
N VAL A 186 -1.93 5.40 5.40
CA VAL A 186 -0.77 4.77 4.75
C VAL A 186 0.44 4.97 5.66
N SER A 187 0.97 3.89 6.20
CA SER A 187 2.06 3.95 7.17
C SER A 187 3.15 2.91 6.90
N HIS A 188 4.41 3.29 7.16
CA HIS A 188 5.57 2.41 7.03
C HIS A 188 5.64 1.69 5.68
N CYS A 189 5.16 2.32 4.60
CA CYS A 189 5.20 1.76 3.26
C CYS A 189 6.42 2.27 2.47
N LEU A 190 6.91 1.43 1.56
CA LEU A 190 7.91 1.79 0.57
C LEU A 190 7.25 2.04 -0.78
N TRP A 191 7.45 3.21 -1.32
CA TRP A 191 7.10 3.58 -2.70
C TRP A 191 8.39 3.68 -3.51
N ALA A 192 8.66 2.71 -4.38
CA ALA A 192 9.95 2.65 -5.05
C ALA A 192 9.84 2.52 -6.56
N ASN A 193 10.67 3.27 -7.28
CA ASN A 193 10.77 3.20 -8.75
C ASN A 193 9.43 3.44 -9.49
N ASN A 194 8.52 4.19 -8.88
CA ASN A 194 7.35 4.70 -9.56
C ASN A 194 7.64 6.15 -9.99
N LYS A 195 7.45 6.44 -11.27
CA LYS A 195 7.72 7.78 -11.80
C LYS A 195 6.93 8.86 -11.06
N SER A 196 5.69 8.54 -10.64
CA SER A 196 4.76 9.49 -10.05
C SER A 196 3.68 8.79 -9.22
N ARG A 197 2.84 9.57 -8.52
CA ARG A 197 1.71 9.09 -7.73
C ARG A 197 2.10 8.14 -6.61
N ASN A 198 2.87 8.65 -5.65
CA ASN A 198 3.36 7.89 -4.50
C ASN A 198 2.73 8.35 -3.15
N PRO A 199 1.39 8.45 -3.02
CA PRO A 199 0.32 8.33 -4.02
C PRO A 199 -0.12 9.68 -4.62
N LYS A 200 -1.12 9.68 -5.55
CA LYS A 200 -1.94 10.85 -5.87
C LYS A 200 -3.17 10.86 -4.96
N MET A 201 -3.28 11.90 -4.13
CA MET A 201 -4.25 11.99 -3.02
C MET A 201 -5.34 13.03 -3.31
N LYS A 202 -6.40 12.64 -4.00
CA LYS A 202 -7.64 13.42 -4.07
C LYS A 202 -8.58 12.99 -2.94
N CYS A 203 -8.11 13.07 -1.70
CA CYS A 203 -8.81 12.54 -0.53
C CYS A 203 -8.23 13.08 0.77
N SER A 204 -8.93 12.82 1.87
CA SER A 204 -8.39 13.01 3.22
C SER A 204 -7.64 11.74 3.67
N ILE A 205 -6.39 11.91 4.12
CA ILE A 205 -5.46 10.81 4.38
C ILE A 205 -4.53 11.10 5.56
N GLN A 206 -4.20 10.06 6.33
CA GLN A 206 -3.01 10.01 7.19
C GLN A 206 -1.89 9.30 6.43
N TYR A 207 -0.80 10.00 6.15
CA TYR A 207 0.37 9.47 5.45
C TYR A 207 1.61 9.69 6.30
N TYR A 208 2.07 8.65 7.01
CA TYR A 208 3.16 8.81 7.97
C TYR A 208 4.16 7.66 7.93
N ASN A 209 5.41 7.97 8.24
CA ASN A 209 6.51 7.02 8.32
C ASN A 209 6.75 6.20 7.04
N ASN A 210 6.40 6.78 5.88
CA ASN A 210 6.66 6.14 4.59
C ASN A 210 8.00 6.58 4.02
N VAL A 211 8.56 5.74 3.15
CA VAL A 211 9.72 6.08 2.33
C VAL A 211 9.33 6.11 0.87
N CYS A 212 9.64 7.19 0.17
CA CYS A 212 9.48 7.33 -1.27
C CYS A 212 10.85 7.39 -1.92
N TYR A 213 11.17 6.42 -2.79
CA TYR A 213 12.48 6.24 -3.39
C TYR A 213 12.43 6.30 -4.91
N ASN A 214 13.38 7.02 -5.53
CA ASN A 214 13.60 7.09 -6.98
C ASN A 214 12.31 7.46 -7.73
N TYR A 215 11.85 8.68 -7.54
CA TYR A 215 10.62 9.25 -8.12
C TYR A 215 10.93 10.53 -8.91
N ALA A 216 10.16 10.83 -9.95
CA ALA A 216 10.12 12.17 -10.54
C ALA A 216 9.13 13.07 -9.77
N MET A 217 7.99 12.51 -9.37
CA MET A 217 7.01 13.16 -8.50
C MET A 217 6.65 12.22 -7.35
N GLY A 218 6.91 12.66 -6.13
CA GLY A 218 6.59 11.93 -4.90
C GLY A 218 5.08 11.86 -4.67
N ILE A 219 4.60 12.47 -3.60
CA ILE A 219 3.16 12.57 -3.35
C ILE A 219 2.55 13.74 -4.14
N ILE A 220 1.34 13.55 -4.65
CA ILE A 220 0.63 14.52 -5.48
C ILE A 220 -0.72 14.82 -4.85
N GLY A 221 -1.00 16.11 -4.64
CA GLY A 221 -2.30 16.62 -4.24
C GLY A 221 -3.14 17.10 -5.42
N GLY A 222 -4.08 17.99 -5.13
CA GLY A 222 -4.77 18.84 -6.07
C GLY A 222 -5.77 18.17 -7.01
N HIS A 223 -6.34 19.01 -7.87
CA HIS A 223 -7.36 18.67 -8.86
C HIS A 223 -8.62 18.05 -8.27
N SER A 224 -8.98 18.44 -7.03
CA SER A 224 -10.25 18.14 -6.39
C SER A 224 -11.01 19.46 -6.19
N ALA A 225 -12.32 19.43 -6.41
CA ALA A 225 -13.20 20.56 -6.07
C ALA A 225 -13.61 20.56 -4.58
N ALA A 226 -13.38 19.44 -3.88
CA ALA A 226 -13.68 19.30 -2.46
C ALA A 226 -12.44 19.60 -1.62
N ASP A 227 -12.65 20.16 -0.44
CA ASP A 227 -11.59 20.28 0.56
C ASP A 227 -11.14 18.90 1.02
N ASN A 228 -9.82 18.66 0.99
CA ASN A 228 -9.18 17.46 1.48
C ASN A 228 -8.21 17.79 2.61
N TYR A 229 -8.13 16.93 3.59
CA TYR A 229 -7.26 17.10 4.76
C TYR A 229 -6.20 16.01 4.75
N GLN A 230 -4.94 16.41 4.61
CA GLN A 230 -3.82 15.48 4.51
C GLN A 230 -2.88 15.69 5.70
N ASP A 231 -2.76 14.68 6.55
CA ASP A 231 -1.80 14.63 7.64
C ASP A 231 -0.57 13.86 7.15
N VAL A 232 0.49 14.58 6.78
CA VAL A 232 1.73 14.04 6.19
C VAL A 232 2.87 14.21 7.19
N MET A 233 3.30 13.10 7.81
CA MET A 233 4.17 13.17 8.99
C MET A 233 5.34 12.17 8.89
N ASN A 234 6.54 12.65 9.20
CA ASN A 234 7.72 11.81 9.43
C ASN A 234 8.03 10.85 8.26
N ASN A 235 7.89 11.33 7.01
CA ASN A 235 8.21 10.56 5.83
C ASN A 235 9.60 10.91 5.29
N TYR A 236 10.22 10.00 4.55
CA TYR A 236 11.49 10.24 3.88
C TYR A 236 11.34 10.15 2.36
N PHE A 237 11.75 11.19 1.64
CA PHE A 237 11.71 11.30 0.18
C PHE A 237 13.14 11.28 -0.36
N ILE A 238 13.56 10.15 -0.94
CA ILE A 238 14.94 9.93 -1.41
C ILE A 238 14.92 9.84 -2.92
N THR A 239 15.67 10.71 -3.61
CA THR A 239 15.84 10.63 -5.06
C THR A 239 16.70 9.44 -5.45
N GLY A 240 16.67 9.08 -6.73
CA GLY A 240 17.48 8.02 -7.29
C GLY A 240 17.85 8.32 -8.75
N PRO A 241 18.50 7.37 -9.43
CA PRO A 241 19.04 7.61 -10.77
C PRO A 241 18.01 8.04 -11.82
N SER A 242 16.74 7.62 -11.64
CA SER A 242 15.65 7.96 -12.58
C SER A 242 14.85 9.20 -12.18
N SER A 243 15.11 9.82 -11.03
CA SER A 243 14.34 10.96 -10.52
C SER A 243 14.45 12.20 -11.42
N GLY A 244 15.62 12.41 -12.03
CA GLY A 244 15.89 13.58 -12.86
C GLY A 244 16.04 14.87 -12.02
N SER A 245 16.51 15.94 -12.67
CA SER A 245 16.78 17.23 -12.01
C SER A 245 15.54 18.06 -11.69
N SER A 246 14.37 17.71 -12.25
CA SER A 246 13.09 18.38 -12.01
C SER A 246 12.17 17.59 -11.07
N ASN A 247 12.75 16.68 -10.29
CA ASN A 247 11.99 15.91 -9.30
C ASN A 247 11.35 16.82 -8.24
N LYS A 248 10.22 16.36 -7.70
CA LYS A 248 9.48 17.05 -6.64
C LYS A 248 8.94 16.04 -5.64
N TYR A 249 9.24 16.21 -4.37
CA TYR A 249 8.64 15.40 -3.30
C TYR A 249 7.15 15.69 -3.12
N PHE A 250 6.72 16.97 -3.24
CA PHE A 250 5.33 17.43 -3.24
C PHE A 250 5.02 18.07 -4.60
N ASP A 251 3.90 17.72 -5.22
CA ASP A 251 3.51 18.28 -6.52
C ASP A 251 1.99 18.45 -6.65
N GLN A 252 1.56 19.45 -7.43
CA GLN A 252 0.18 19.73 -7.81
C GLN A 252 -0.79 20.03 -6.66
N TRP A 253 -0.31 20.43 -5.51
CA TRP A 253 -1.16 20.85 -4.39
C TRP A 253 -1.85 22.18 -4.68
N THR A 254 -3.09 22.35 -4.20
CA THR A 254 -3.90 23.56 -4.38
C THR A 254 -4.47 24.01 -3.04
N GLU A 255 -5.10 25.16 -3.02
CA GLU A 255 -5.72 25.75 -1.82
C GLU A 255 -6.83 24.90 -1.20
N THR A 256 -7.41 23.96 -1.95
CA THR A 256 -8.40 22.98 -1.44
C THR A 256 -7.76 21.79 -0.71
N ASP A 257 -6.44 21.65 -0.80
CA ASP A 257 -5.68 20.69 -0.01
C ASP A 257 -5.22 21.34 1.30
N HIS A 258 -5.70 20.84 2.43
CA HIS A 258 -5.32 21.32 3.75
C HIS A 258 -4.26 20.38 4.31
N LEU A 259 -3.01 20.86 4.31
CA LEU A 259 -1.84 20.03 4.62
C LEU A 259 -1.28 20.31 6.02
N TYR A 260 -1.26 19.28 6.86
CA TYR A 260 -0.39 19.22 8.03
C TYR A 260 0.89 18.50 7.66
N SER A 261 2.01 19.22 7.62
CA SER A 261 3.32 18.66 7.26
C SER A 261 4.29 18.85 8.41
N THR A 262 4.82 17.74 8.95
CA THR A 262 5.81 17.79 10.03
C THR A 262 6.78 16.61 9.94
N GLY A 263 8.05 16.84 10.25
CA GLY A 263 9.07 15.80 10.34
C GLY A 263 9.38 15.08 9.02
N ASN A 264 8.95 15.62 7.88
CA ASN A 264 9.25 15.06 6.57
C ASN A 264 10.63 15.50 6.09
N TYR A 265 11.42 14.58 5.52
CA TYR A 265 12.76 14.84 5.01
C TYR A 265 12.85 14.52 3.53
N THR A 266 13.71 15.29 2.83
CA THR A 266 14.08 15.00 1.44
C THR A 266 15.58 14.86 1.32
N ASP A 267 16.01 13.81 0.60
CA ASP A 267 17.40 13.54 0.26
C ASP A 267 17.54 13.50 -1.27
N GLY A 268 18.16 14.51 -1.82
CA GLY A 268 18.19 14.74 -3.26
C GLY A 268 19.60 14.69 -3.87
N ASN A 269 20.61 14.28 -3.11
CA ASN A 269 22.00 14.39 -3.55
C ASN A 269 22.58 13.10 -4.19
N ASN A 270 21.90 11.95 -4.04
CA ASN A 270 22.26 10.63 -4.60
C ASN A 270 23.72 10.21 -4.24
N ASP A 271 24.17 10.49 -3.01
CA ASP A 271 25.56 10.29 -2.59
C ASP A 271 25.80 8.97 -1.83
N GLY A 272 24.78 8.15 -1.68
CA GLY A 272 24.87 6.88 -0.94
C GLY A 272 24.80 7.04 0.58
N THR A 273 24.42 8.21 1.08
CA THR A 273 24.35 8.52 2.51
C THR A 273 22.97 9.07 2.86
N LEU A 274 22.38 8.60 3.95
CA LEU A 274 21.10 9.13 4.45
C LEU A 274 21.34 10.45 5.20
N ASN A 275 21.29 11.58 4.49
CA ASN A 275 21.65 12.89 5.01
C ASN A 275 20.70 14.02 4.55
N GLY A 276 19.43 13.67 4.33
CA GLY A 276 18.41 14.58 3.84
C GLY A 276 18.12 15.76 4.75
N THR A 277 17.39 16.72 4.24
CA THR A 277 17.00 17.96 4.90
C THR A 277 15.50 18.01 5.17
N LEU A 278 15.12 18.73 6.23
CA LEU A 278 13.72 18.92 6.62
C LEU A 278 12.93 19.67 5.55
N ILE A 279 11.76 19.14 5.17
CA ILE A 279 10.83 19.82 4.27
C ILE A 279 10.02 20.84 5.05
N THR A 280 10.00 22.08 4.57
CA THR A 280 9.28 23.20 5.21
C THR A 280 8.27 23.89 4.31
N ASP A 281 8.23 23.55 3.03
CA ASP A 281 7.26 24.13 2.08
C ASP A 281 5.97 23.29 1.99
N TYR A 282 4.92 23.89 1.46
CA TYR A 282 3.58 23.31 1.32
C TYR A 282 3.14 23.16 -0.13
N ASN A 283 3.96 23.57 -1.10
CA ASN A 283 3.74 23.43 -2.54
C ASN A 283 2.34 23.90 -3.03
N GLY A 284 1.80 24.96 -2.44
CA GLY A 284 0.47 25.52 -2.80
C GLY A 284 -0.71 25.02 -1.98
N ALA A 285 -0.52 24.03 -1.10
CA ALA A 285 -1.55 23.63 -0.15
C ALA A 285 -1.79 24.67 0.94
N THR A 286 -2.97 24.65 1.54
CA THR A 286 -3.30 25.46 2.72
C THR A 286 -2.71 24.83 3.98
N PRO A 287 -1.77 25.50 4.70
CA PRO A 287 -1.13 24.92 5.87
C PRO A 287 -2.10 24.72 7.04
N MET A 288 -1.99 23.58 7.72
CA MET A 288 -2.64 23.33 9.02
C MET A 288 -1.63 23.36 10.16
N GLN A 289 -2.05 23.84 11.33
CA GLN A 289 -1.21 23.94 12.54
C GLN A 289 -1.19 22.64 13.36
N GLN A 290 -2.13 21.72 13.13
CA GLN A 290 -2.26 20.45 13.82
C GLN A 290 -2.92 19.43 12.90
N PRO A 291 -2.71 18.13 13.12
CA PRO A 291 -3.38 17.10 12.34
C PRO A 291 -4.90 17.20 12.49
N ASN A 292 -5.61 16.95 11.40
CA ASN A 292 -7.07 17.06 11.34
C ASN A 292 -7.77 15.71 11.51
N LEU A 293 -7.17 14.64 11.00
CA LEU A 293 -7.81 13.34 10.98
C LEU A 293 -7.67 12.65 12.35
N LYS A 294 -8.80 12.21 12.90
CA LYS A 294 -8.84 11.52 14.19
C LYS A 294 -9.14 10.04 13.97
N CYS A 295 -8.15 9.22 14.26
CA CYS A 295 -8.27 7.77 14.28
C CYS A 295 -8.20 7.28 15.74
N ASN A 296 -9.12 6.40 16.14
CA ASN A 296 -9.12 5.82 17.49
C ASN A 296 -8.28 4.55 17.60
N ALA A 297 -7.72 4.08 16.48
CA ALA A 297 -6.81 2.95 16.45
C ALA A 297 -5.39 3.37 16.88
N PRO A 298 -4.55 2.41 17.28
CA PRO A 298 -3.12 2.67 17.50
C PRO A 298 -2.46 3.34 16.29
N MET A 299 -1.46 4.16 16.55
CA MET A 299 -0.58 4.77 15.58
C MET A 299 0.83 4.72 16.14
N ASN A 300 1.73 4.02 15.47
CA ASN A 300 3.14 3.99 15.83
C ASN A 300 3.86 5.09 15.04
N LEU A 301 4.18 6.22 15.69
CA LEU A 301 4.91 7.32 15.07
C LEU A 301 6.38 7.24 15.43
N GLU A 302 7.22 7.07 14.41
CA GLU A 302 8.67 7.11 14.44
C GLU A 302 9.16 8.43 13.86
N THR A 303 10.41 8.81 14.08
CA THR A 303 11.06 9.84 13.27
C THR A 303 11.21 9.36 11.82
N ALA A 304 11.44 10.26 10.88
CA ALA A 304 11.62 9.88 9.47
C ALA A 304 12.84 8.95 9.28
N GLU A 305 13.91 9.15 10.06
CA GLU A 305 15.09 8.29 10.02
C GLU A 305 14.82 6.90 10.59
N GLU A 306 14.16 6.79 11.75
CA GLU A 306 13.75 5.51 12.33
C GLU A 306 12.81 4.77 11.37
N ALA A 307 11.84 5.48 10.76
CA ALA A 307 10.95 4.93 9.76
C ALA A 307 11.68 4.38 8.53
N TYR A 308 12.76 5.03 8.08
CA TYR A 308 13.59 4.50 6.99
C TYR A 308 14.14 3.11 7.35
N TYR A 309 14.69 2.93 8.54
CA TYR A 309 15.22 1.63 8.96
C TYR A 309 14.10 0.60 9.18
N SER A 310 12.98 0.98 9.78
CA SER A 310 11.80 0.11 9.91
C SER A 310 11.29 -0.36 8.56
N VAL A 311 11.25 0.53 7.57
CA VAL A 311 10.87 0.22 6.18
C VAL A 311 11.87 -0.77 5.56
N VAL A 312 13.17 -0.53 5.66
CA VAL A 312 14.19 -1.47 5.14
C VAL A 312 13.99 -2.87 5.71
N ASP A 313 13.73 -2.98 7.00
CA ASP A 313 13.68 -4.26 7.69
C ASP A 313 12.36 -5.01 7.47
N HIS A 314 11.22 -4.31 7.40
CA HIS A 314 9.92 -4.95 7.59
C HIS A 314 8.97 -4.94 6.40
N VAL A 315 9.15 -4.05 5.40
CA VAL A 315 8.15 -3.90 4.33
C VAL A 315 8.05 -5.10 3.39
N GLY A 316 6.85 -5.22 2.78
CA GLY A 316 6.52 -6.24 1.82
C GLY A 316 6.26 -7.60 2.47
N ALA A 317 6.20 -8.66 1.66
CA ALA A 317 6.07 -10.02 2.15
C ALA A 317 7.40 -10.49 2.78
N SER A 318 7.75 -9.90 3.91
CA SER A 318 9.09 -9.89 4.50
C SER A 318 9.45 -11.13 5.31
N ILE A 319 8.55 -12.08 5.53
CA ILE A 319 8.90 -13.37 6.16
C ILE A 319 10.01 -14.06 5.35
N VAL A 320 9.82 -14.17 4.05
CA VAL A 320 10.87 -14.53 3.09
C VAL A 320 10.70 -13.65 1.86
N ARG A 321 11.53 -12.64 1.69
CA ARG A 321 11.49 -11.79 0.50
C ARG A 321 11.92 -12.56 -0.74
N ASP A 322 11.17 -12.46 -1.82
CA ASP A 322 11.55 -12.98 -3.13
C ASP A 322 12.68 -12.15 -3.77
N VAL A 323 13.16 -12.57 -4.93
CA VAL A 323 14.25 -11.88 -5.65
C VAL A 323 13.92 -10.42 -5.96
N HIS A 324 12.67 -10.12 -6.28
CA HIS A 324 12.23 -8.77 -6.64
C HIS A 324 12.18 -7.85 -5.43
N ASP A 325 11.56 -8.29 -4.32
CA ASP A 325 11.52 -7.49 -3.10
C ASP A 325 12.94 -7.29 -2.53
N ARG A 326 13.82 -8.30 -2.57
CA ARG A 326 15.24 -8.14 -2.19
C ARG A 326 15.96 -7.10 -3.04
N ARG A 327 15.73 -7.09 -4.37
CA ARG A 327 16.31 -6.09 -5.28
C ARG A 327 15.81 -4.68 -4.96
N ILE A 328 14.51 -4.49 -4.72
CA ILE A 328 13.93 -3.19 -4.35
C ILE A 328 14.55 -2.68 -3.04
N ILE A 329 14.72 -3.54 -2.03
CA ILE A 329 15.38 -3.14 -0.77
C ILE A 329 16.86 -2.82 -0.99
N SER A 330 17.58 -3.59 -1.81
CA SER A 330 18.97 -3.28 -2.17
C SER A 330 19.10 -1.91 -2.84
N GLN A 331 18.19 -1.59 -3.76
CA GLN A 331 18.15 -0.27 -4.40
C GLN A 331 17.84 0.85 -3.40
N LEU A 332 16.89 0.66 -2.51
CA LEU A 332 16.61 1.63 -1.45
C LEU A 332 17.86 1.90 -0.58
N THR A 333 18.54 0.83 -0.15
CA THR A 333 19.73 0.95 0.71
C THR A 333 20.96 1.50 -0.02
N SER A 334 20.93 1.59 -1.34
CA SER A 334 21.94 2.29 -2.14
C SER A 334 21.88 3.82 -1.99
N LEU A 335 20.80 4.35 -1.40
CA LEU A 335 20.62 5.78 -1.10
C LEU A 335 20.89 6.68 -2.31
N GLY A 336 20.18 6.38 -3.41
CA GLY A 336 20.19 7.21 -4.61
C GLY A 336 21.16 6.77 -5.70
N THR A 337 21.99 5.72 -5.49
CA THR A 337 22.96 5.30 -6.49
C THR A 337 22.49 4.19 -7.42
N GLU A 338 21.42 3.44 -7.05
CA GLU A 338 20.84 2.35 -7.85
C GLU A 338 19.34 2.52 -8.04
N GLY A 339 18.77 1.77 -8.98
CA GLY A 339 17.34 1.77 -9.30
C GLY A 339 17.00 2.41 -10.63
N ALA A 340 15.91 1.94 -11.24
CA ALA A 340 15.42 2.45 -12.51
C ALA A 340 13.91 2.35 -12.63
N TYR A 341 13.31 3.25 -13.44
CA TYR A 341 11.97 3.00 -13.96
C TYR A 341 12.06 1.94 -15.04
N ILE A 342 11.19 0.94 -14.94
CA ILE A 342 11.14 -0.15 -15.93
C ILE A 342 10.03 0.09 -16.96
N GLU A 343 10.13 -0.54 -18.11
CA GLU A 343 9.10 -0.51 -19.16
C GLU A 343 8.12 -1.68 -18.99
N SER A 344 8.66 -2.82 -18.65
CA SER A 344 7.91 -4.05 -18.36
C SER A 344 8.61 -4.87 -17.28
N GLU A 345 7.92 -5.86 -16.77
CA GLU A 345 8.47 -6.83 -15.81
C GLU A 345 9.67 -7.60 -16.38
N GLN A 346 9.80 -7.68 -17.72
CA GLN A 346 10.91 -8.37 -18.37
C GLN A 346 12.25 -7.68 -18.14
N ASP A 347 12.25 -6.36 -17.94
CA ASP A 347 13.46 -5.58 -17.67
C ASP A 347 14.16 -6.00 -16.35
N VAL A 348 13.42 -6.70 -15.49
CA VAL A 348 13.88 -7.16 -14.18
C VAL A 348 13.79 -8.68 -14.03
N GLY A 349 13.66 -9.39 -15.15
CA GLY A 349 13.71 -10.86 -15.21
C GLY A 349 12.35 -11.56 -15.24
N GLY A 350 11.24 -10.83 -15.13
CA GLY A 350 9.89 -11.43 -15.09
C GLY A 350 9.67 -12.32 -13.86
N ILE A 351 8.72 -13.27 -13.98
CA ILE A 351 8.44 -14.29 -12.94
C ILE A 351 9.06 -15.61 -13.35
#